data_3b12dcd2779439a3b4c0a736fb40dc87
#
_entry.id   3b12dcd2779439a3b4c0a736fb40dc87
#
_cell.length_a   1.000
_cell.length_b   1.000
_cell.length_c   1.000
_cell.angle_alpha   90.00
_cell.angle_beta   90.00
_cell.angle_gamma   90.00
#
_symmetry.space_group_name_H-M   'P 1'
#
loop_
_entity.id
_entity.type
_entity.pdbx_description
1 polymer ?
#
loop_
_entity_poly.entity_id
_entity_poly.type
_entity_poly.pdbx_seq_one_letter_code
_entity_poly.pdbx_strand_id
1 'polypeptide(L)'
;MRQSGESLIILTVCFVNDMVQAVLSQLLKFADDAKLFRCVTDQGGVDILKDDLKSLCQWSEDWQMLFNVDKCKVMHFGANNSKETYSINNTVLKEVEDEKDLGVIVQNNLKVSEQCSKVVKTANRVLGMISRTFQNKSKEIIIPLYKSLVRPHLEYCVQVWRPHLIKDIQLIENVQHRATRMIPELHGQTYNQRLIGVKLTTLETRRLRGDLIEMFKMLKGFDKTSLSIATNKLSNLRGHSLKLFKQRFNTNIGKFVVVNRTVDE
;
A
#
# COMPACT_ATOMS: atom_id res chain seq x y z
N MET A 1 7.16 15.75 -17.82
CA MET A 1 5.76 15.29 -17.71
C MET A 1 5.07 16.11 -16.63
N ARG A 2 3.99 16.81 -16.98
CA ARG A 2 3.17 17.53 -16.01
C ARG A 2 2.51 16.51 -15.08
N GLN A 3 2.41 16.80 -13.79
CA GLN A 3 1.62 15.99 -12.87
C GLN A 3 0.17 16.04 -13.37
N SER A 4 -0.29 14.92 -13.96
CA SER A 4 -1.70 14.75 -14.30
C SER A 4 -2.49 14.59 -13.01
N GLY A 5 -3.61 15.28 -12.89
CA GLY A 5 -4.56 15.05 -11.80
C GLY A 5 -5.27 13.70 -12.04
N GLU A 6 -5.45 12.93 -10.99
CA GLU A 6 -6.22 11.67 -11.03
C GLU A 6 -7.34 11.71 -10.01
N SER A 7 -8.51 11.18 -10.36
CA SER A 7 -9.61 10.96 -9.42
C SER A 7 -9.85 9.47 -9.25
N LEU A 8 -9.89 9.03 -8.00
CA LEU A 8 -10.20 7.67 -7.61
C LEU A 8 -11.56 7.65 -6.92
N ILE A 9 -12.46 6.83 -7.41
CA ILE A 9 -13.78 6.58 -6.80
C ILE A 9 -13.82 5.16 -6.28
N ILE A 10 -14.10 4.99 -5.01
CA ILE A 10 -14.22 3.71 -4.33
C ILE A 10 -15.70 3.35 -4.22
N LEU A 11 -16.07 2.22 -4.81
CA LEU A 11 -17.44 1.68 -4.84
C LEU A 11 -17.46 0.35 -4.10
N THR A 12 -18.54 0.05 -3.42
CA THR A 12 -18.72 -1.25 -2.74
C THR A 12 -19.86 -2.01 -3.41
N VAL A 13 -19.56 -3.16 -4.03
CA VAL A 13 -20.52 -4.01 -4.78
C VAL A 13 -20.19 -5.49 -4.65
N CYS A 14 -21.22 -6.34 -4.55
CA CYS A 14 -21.08 -7.79 -4.59
C CYS A 14 -21.06 -8.33 -6.03
N PHE A 15 -20.10 -9.18 -6.32
CA PHE A 15 -19.98 -10.11 -7.47
C PHE A 15 -20.50 -9.67 -8.84
N VAL A 16 -19.62 -9.08 -9.74
CA VAL A 16 -19.89 -9.28 -11.18
C VAL A 16 -18.66 -9.01 -12.07
N ASN A 17 -18.42 -9.90 -13.03
CA ASN A 17 -17.28 -9.82 -13.96
C ASN A 17 -17.48 -8.86 -15.14
N ASP A 18 -18.72 -8.57 -15.52
CA ASP A 18 -19.13 -7.79 -16.68
C ASP A 18 -19.18 -6.26 -16.41
N MET A 19 -19.22 -5.82 -15.17
CA MET A 19 -19.13 -4.40 -14.79
C MET A 19 -17.97 -3.66 -15.47
N VAL A 20 -16.84 -4.35 -15.75
CA VAL A 20 -15.68 -3.77 -16.44
C VAL A 20 -16.02 -3.33 -17.87
N GLN A 21 -16.98 -4.00 -18.52
CA GLN A 21 -17.38 -3.69 -19.89
C GLN A 21 -18.27 -2.45 -19.98
N ALA A 22 -18.86 -2.03 -18.86
CA ALA A 22 -19.75 -0.88 -18.80
C ALA A 22 -19.02 0.47 -18.76
N VAL A 23 -17.70 0.49 -18.58
CA VAL A 23 -16.92 1.72 -18.33
C VAL A 23 -15.71 1.84 -19.25
N LEU A 24 -15.34 3.08 -19.57
CA LEU A 24 -14.13 3.43 -20.33
C LEU A 24 -12.94 3.70 -19.43
N SER A 25 -13.16 4.05 -18.17
CA SER A 25 -12.13 4.24 -17.16
C SER A 25 -11.61 2.91 -16.64
N GLN A 26 -10.48 2.96 -15.92
CA GLN A 26 -9.95 1.73 -15.32
C GLN A 26 -10.77 1.34 -14.09
N LEU A 27 -11.22 0.11 -14.06
CA LEU A 27 -11.99 -0.47 -12.96
C LEU A 27 -11.20 -1.63 -12.35
N LEU A 28 -10.83 -1.51 -11.07
CA LEU A 28 -10.25 -2.59 -10.28
C LEU A 28 -11.31 -3.14 -9.32
N LYS A 29 -11.33 -4.46 -9.16
CA LYS A 29 -12.29 -5.15 -8.30
C LYS A 29 -11.55 -6.07 -7.33
N PHE A 30 -12.03 -6.11 -6.10
CA PHE A 30 -11.58 -7.05 -5.08
C PHE A 30 -12.77 -7.44 -4.19
N ALA A 31 -13.26 -8.65 -4.34
CA ALA A 31 -14.51 -9.11 -3.71
C ALA A 31 -15.68 -8.15 -4.04
N ASP A 32 -16.25 -7.53 -3.02
CA ASP A 32 -17.33 -6.54 -3.09
C ASP A 32 -16.82 -5.09 -3.29
N ASP A 33 -15.52 -4.85 -3.20
CA ASP A 33 -14.95 -3.53 -3.42
C ASP A 33 -14.61 -3.31 -4.90
N ALA A 34 -15.06 -2.21 -5.47
CA ALA A 34 -14.71 -1.76 -6.82
C ALA A 34 -14.09 -0.35 -6.77
N LYS A 35 -13.10 -0.10 -7.63
CA LYS A 35 -12.39 1.18 -7.72
C LYS A 35 -12.35 1.63 -9.15
N LEU A 36 -13.03 2.73 -9.43
CA LEU A 36 -13.02 3.39 -10.72
C LEU A 36 -12.00 4.53 -10.66
N PHE A 37 -11.06 4.58 -11.61
CA PHE A 37 -10.07 5.65 -11.64
C PHE A 37 -9.69 6.06 -13.07
N ARG A 38 -9.42 7.34 -13.23
CA ARG A 38 -9.04 7.95 -14.48
C ARG A 38 -8.10 9.14 -14.27
N CYS A 39 -7.20 9.34 -15.21
CA CYS A 39 -6.43 10.56 -15.31
C CYS A 39 -7.36 11.68 -15.84
N VAL A 40 -7.54 12.75 -15.04
CA VAL A 40 -8.40 13.89 -15.37
C VAL A 40 -7.51 15.13 -15.59
N THR A 41 -6.96 15.23 -16.80
CA THR A 41 -6.09 16.36 -17.20
C THR A 41 -6.87 17.50 -17.85
N ASP A 42 -8.09 17.22 -18.30
CA ASP A 42 -8.98 18.11 -19.02
C ASP A 42 -10.44 17.80 -18.71
N GLN A 43 -11.35 18.63 -19.21
CA GLN A 43 -12.79 18.45 -19.03
C GLN A 43 -13.28 17.13 -19.64
N GLY A 44 -12.73 16.70 -20.77
CA GLY A 44 -13.11 15.42 -21.39
C GLY A 44 -12.84 14.22 -20.49
N GLY A 45 -11.74 14.21 -19.72
CA GLY A 45 -11.47 13.18 -18.73
C GLY A 45 -12.49 13.16 -17.59
N VAL A 46 -12.95 14.33 -17.15
CA VAL A 46 -14.00 14.48 -16.14
C VAL A 46 -15.35 13.97 -16.66
N ASP A 47 -15.71 14.36 -17.88
CA ASP A 47 -17.00 13.98 -18.49
C ASP A 47 -17.09 12.47 -18.68
N ILE A 48 -16.01 11.82 -19.17
CA ILE A 48 -15.96 10.36 -19.28
C ILE A 48 -16.13 9.70 -17.91
N LEU A 49 -15.49 10.19 -16.86
CA LEU A 49 -15.63 9.61 -15.53
C LEU A 49 -17.04 9.78 -14.96
N LYS A 50 -17.71 10.91 -15.26
CA LYS A 50 -19.13 11.14 -14.91
C LYS A 50 -20.06 10.20 -15.70
N ASP A 51 -19.79 9.97 -16.98
CA ASP A 51 -20.58 9.05 -17.80
C ASP A 51 -20.36 7.58 -17.41
N ASP A 52 -19.14 7.20 -17.06
CA ASP A 52 -18.86 5.88 -16.50
C ASP A 52 -19.64 5.64 -15.20
N LEU A 53 -19.76 6.63 -14.31
CA LEU A 53 -20.60 6.52 -13.11
C LEU A 53 -22.08 6.33 -13.44
N LYS A 54 -22.62 7.02 -14.45
CA LYS A 54 -24.01 6.81 -14.92
C LYS A 54 -24.18 5.39 -15.46
N SER A 55 -23.22 4.90 -16.27
CA SER A 55 -23.23 3.54 -16.81
C SER A 55 -23.22 2.49 -15.69
N LEU A 56 -22.44 2.72 -14.63
CA LEU A 56 -22.41 1.85 -13.45
C LEU A 56 -23.74 1.90 -12.68
N CYS A 57 -24.38 3.07 -12.57
CA CYS A 57 -25.71 3.18 -11.96
C CYS A 57 -26.74 2.35 -12.75
N GLN A 58 -26.76 2.50 -14.07
CA GLN A 58 -27.66 1.73 -14.92
C GLN A 58 -27.40 0.22 -14.79
N TRP A 59 -26.14 -0.19 -14.85
CA TRP A 59 -25.73 -1.56 -14.62
C TRP A 59 -26.23 -2.09 -13.26
N SER A 60 -26.09 -1.30 -12.20
CA SER A 60 -26.54 -1.62 -10.83
C SER A 60 -28.07 -1.83 -10.76
N GLU A 61 -28.83 -1.03 -11.48
CA GLU A 61 -30.30 -1.15 -11.58
C GLU A 61 -30.71 -2.40 -12.38
N ASP A 62 -30.07 -2.64 -13.53
CA ASP A 62 -30.35 -3.79 -14.42
C ASP A 62 -30.12 -5.12 -13.70
N TRP A 63 -29.08 -5.20 -12.89
CA TRP A 63 -28.73 -6.39 -12.12
C TRP A 63 -29.34 -6.43 -10.70
N GLN A 64 -30.12 -5.41 -10.32
CA GLN A 64 -30.70 -5.26 -8.98
C GLN A 64 -29.66 -5.33 -7.84
N MET A 65 -28.43 -4.85 -8.12
CA MET A 65 -27.30 -4.81 -7.21
C MET A 65 -26.96 -3.38 -6.85
N LEU A 66 -27.70 -2.79 -5.93
CA LEU A 66 -27.59 -1.37 -5.60
C LEU A 66 -26.28 -1.05 -4.89
N PHE A 67 -25.63 0.04 -5.33
CA PHE A 67 -24.48 0.58 -4.62
C PHE A 67 -24.86 1.14 -3.24
N ASN A 68 -24.04 0.86 -2.24
CA ASN A 68 -24.15 1.55 -0.95
C ASN A 68 -23.49 2.93 -1.05
N VAL A 69 -24.25 3.95 -1.43
CA VAL A 69 -23.75 5.29 -1.71
C VAL A 69 -23.08 5.93 -0.47
N ASP A 70 -23.55 5.62 0.73
CA ASP A 70 -22.94 6.13 1.99
C ASP A 70 -21.50 5.63 2.19
N LYS A 71 -21.14 4.49 1.60
CA LYS A 71 -19.78 3.94 1.62
C LYS A 71 -18.95 4.38 0.41
N CYS A 72 -19.58 4.89 -0.64
CA CYS A 72 -18.89 5.35 -1.83
C CYS A 72 -18.20 6.69 -1.55
N LYS A 73 -16.95 6.81 -1.99
CA LYS A 73 -16.11 7.98 -1.72
C LYS A 73 -15.33 8.36 -2.96
N VAL A 74 -14.94 9.61 -3.04
CA VAL A 74 -14.05 10.14 -4.08
C VAL A 74 -12.76 10.65 -3.44
N MET A 75 -11.64 10.37 -4.08
CA MET A 75 -10.33 10.89 -3.68
C MET A 75 -9.65 11.50 -4.90
N HIS A 76 -9.19 12.74 -4.76
CA HIS A 76 -8.50 13.49 -5.81
C HIS A 76 -7.00 13.45 -5.59
N PHE A 77 -6.27 12.97 -6.61
CA PHE A 77 -4.81 12.91 -6.61
C PHE A 77 -4.21 13.98 -7.51
N GLY A 78 -3.05 14.49 -7.12
CA GLY A 78 -2.29 15.46 -7.90
C GLY A 78 -2.68 16.91 -7.65
N ALA A 79 -1.68 17.79 -7.76
CA ALA A 79 -1.84 19.23 -7.49
C ALA A 79 -2.73 19.95 -8.54
N ASN A 80 -2.79 19.43 -9.77
CA ASN A 80 -3.53 20.01 -10.88
C ASN A 80 -4.91 19.35 -11.10
N ASN A 81 -5.43 18.61 -10.12
CA ASN A 81 -6.78 18.05 -10.17
C ASN A 81 -7.81 19.15 -10.02
N SER A 82 -8.83 19.21 -10.88
CA SER A 82 -9.91 20.19 -10.83
C SER A 82 -10.84 20.00 -9.62
N LYS A 83 -10.74 18.88 -8.91
CA LYS A 83 -11.57 18.51 -7.76
C LYS A 83 -13.07 18.62 -8.04
N GLU A 84 -13.46 18.11 -9.19
CA GLU A 84 -14.86 18.06 -9.59
C GLU A 84 -15.70 17.17 -8.65
N THR A 85 -16.96 17.54 -8.51
CA THR A 85 -17.92 16.75 -7.75
C THR A 85 -18.45 15.60 -8.58
N TYR A 86 -18.57 14.42 -7.97
CA TYR A 86 -19.11 13.21 -8.58
C TYR A 86 -20.32 12.74 -7.79
N SER A 87 -21.30 12.14 -8.48
CA SER A 87 -22.53 11.66 -7.87
C SER A 87 -22.91 10.27 -8.37
N ILE A 88 -23.59 9.50 -7.52
CA ILE A 88 -24.22 8.22 -7.82
C ILE A 88 -25.70 8.38 -7.43
N ASN A 89 -26.63 8.06 -8.35
CA ASN A 89 -28.08 8.17 -8.13
C ASN A 89 -28.48 9.53 -7.51
N ASN A 90 -27.99 10.62 -8.09
CA ASN A 90 -28.21 12.02 -7.64
C ASN A 90 -27.64 12.35 -6.24
N THR A 91 -26.94 11.42 -5.59
CA THR A 91 -26.28 11.68 -4.31
C THR A 91 -24.81 12.00 -4.55
N VAL A 92 -24.36 13.17 -4.10
CA VAL A 92 -22.98 13.60 -4.22
C VAL A 92 -22.08 12.72 -3.35
N LEU A 93 -21.00 12.20 -3.94
CA LEU A 93 -20.03 11.36 -3.23
C LEU A 93 -19.20 12.20 -2.28
N LYS A 94 -18.92 11.64 -1.11
CA LYS A 94 -18.07 12.27 -0.11
C LYS A 94 -16.62 12.32 -0.58
N GLU A 95 -16.05 13.53 -0.65
CA GLU A 95 -14.61 13.71 -0.85
C GLU A 95 -13.84 13.33 0.42
N VAL A 96 -12.74 12.58 0.24
CA VAL A 96 -11.85 12.15 1.33
C VAL A 96 -10.39 12.41 0.96
N GLU A 97 -9.58 12.74 1.97
CA GLU A 97 -8.13 12.92 1.82
C GLU A 97 -7.35 11.64 2.08
N ASP A 98 -7.94 10.73 2.84
CA ASP A 98 -7.39 9.40 3.11
C ASP A 98 -8.51 8.36 3.13
N GLU A 99 -8.19 7.14 2.72
CA GLU A 99 -9.10 6.01 2.78
C GLU A 99 -8.34 4.70 3.03
N LYS A 100 -9.00 3.78 3.73
CA LYS A 100 -8.46 2.45 4.01
C LYS A 100 -8.76 1.51 2.84
N ASP A 101 -7.75 1.16 2.07
CA ASP A 101 -7.82 0.24 0.95
C ASP A 101 -7.10 -1.07 1.28
N LEU A 102 -7.81 -2.20 1.23
CA LEU A 102 -7.27 -3.54 1.51
C LEU A 102 -6.35 -3.59 2.76
N GLY A 103 -6.74 -2.84 3.79
CA GLY A 103 -5.99 -2.78 5.06
C GLY A 103 -4.91 -1.70 5.15
N VAL A 104 -4.55 -1.05 4.03
CA VAL A 104 -3.57 0.04 3.94
C VAL A 104 -4.28 1.39 3.87
N ILE A 105 -3.78 2.41 4.58
CA ILE A 105 -4.25 3.79 4.39
C ILE A 105 -3.55 4.38 3.17
N VAL A 106 -4.36 4.78 2.20
CA VAL A 106 -3.93 5.54 1.03
C VAL A 106 -4.33 6.99 1.24
N GLN A 107 -3.42 7.93 1.01
CA GLN A 107 -3.67 9.37 1.11
C GLN A 107 -3.62 10.02 -0.28
N ASN A 108 -4.37 11.09 -0.48
CA ASN A 108 -4.40 11.87 -1.73
C ASN A 108 -3.03 12.43 -2.14
N ASN A 109 -2.13 12.63 -1.18
CA ASN A 109 -0.75 13.07 -1.41
C ASN A 109 0.25 11.90 -1.57
N LEU A 110 -0.24 10.65 -1.54
CA LEU A 110 0.52 9.39 -1.64
C LEU A 110 1.66 9.27 -0.61
N LYS A 111 1.59 10.00 0.52
CA LYS A 111 2.52 9.84 1.64
C LYS A 111 2.13 8.61 2.47
N VAL A 112 3.13 7.94 3.02
CA VAL A 112 2.94 6.69 3.78
C VAL A 112 3.01 6.89 5.30
N SER A 113 3.22 8.11 5.78
CA SER A 113 3.45 8.40 7.21
C SER A 113 2.23 8.06 8.07
N GLU A 114 1.00 8.27 7.57
CA GLU A 114 -0.21 7.92 8.32
C GLU A 114 -0.35 6.40 8.46
N GLN A 115 -0.08 5.64 7.40
CA GLN A 115 -0.03 4.19 7.46
C GLN A 115 1.02 3.72 8.48
N CYS A 116 2.22 4.32 8.48
CA CYS A 116 3.27 4.01 9.46
C CYS A 116 2.79 4.25 10.90
N SER A 117 2.16 5.39 11.15
CA SER A 117 1.59 5.73 12.47
C SER A 117 0.54 4.72 12.92
N LYS A 118 -0.38 4.35 12.03
CA LYS A 118 -1.45 3.39 12.31
C LYS A 118 -0.92 2.00 12.65
N VAL A 119 0.00 1.46 11.85
CA VAL A 119 0.55 0.12 12.09
C VAL A 119 1.37 0.09 13.38
N VAL A 120 2.11 1.16 13.70
CA VAL A 120 2.86 1.29 14.94
C VAL A 120 1.94 1.37 16.16
N LYS A 121 0.85 2.14 16.10
CA LYS A 121 -0.18 2.18 17.16
C LYS A 121 -0.76 0.79 17.42
N THR A 122 -1.12 0.06 16.36
CA THR A 122 -1.65 -1.30 16.48
C THR A 122 -0.62 -2.27 17.04
N ALA A 123 0.59 -2.29 16.52
CA ALA A 123 1.68 -3.14 16.98
C ALA A 123 2.04 -2.87 18.46
N ASN A 124 2.10 -1.61 18.86
CA ASN A 124 2.36 -1.22 20.25
C ASN A 124 1.21 -1.62 21.21
N ARG A 125 -0.05 -1.58 20.75
CA ARG A 125 -1.19 -2.06 21.53
C ARG A 125 -1.07 -3.56 21.82
N VAL A 126 -0.74 -4.35 20.79
CA VAL A 126 -0.51 -5.80 20.93
C VAL A 126 0.70 -6.08 21.81
N LEU A 127 1.82 -5.38 21.60
CA LEU A 127 3.01 -5.52 22.44
C LEU A 127 2.74 -5.16 23.92
N GLY A 128 1.94 -4.11 24.15
CA GLY A 128 1.48 -3.74 25.48
C GLY A 128 0.60 -4.80 26.15
N MET A 129 -0.27 -5.47 25.38
CA MET A 129 -1.05 -6.61 25.84
C MET A 129 -0.13 -7.76 26.26
N ILE A 130 0.81 -8.17 25.39
CA ILE A 130 1.80 -9.20 25.71
C ILE A 130 2.55 -8.89 27.00
N SER A 131 3.00 -7.63 27.15
CA SER A 131 3.76 -7.20 28.33
C SER A 131 2.98 -7.30 29.65
N ARG A 132 1.66 -7.12 29.62
CA ARG A 132 0.80 -7.21 30.81
C ARG A 132 0.38 -8.64 31.10
N THR A 133 0.17 -9.45 30.07
CA THR A 133 -0.33 -10.83 30.23
C THR A 133 0.76 -11.78 30.68
N PHE A 134 1.98 -11.64 30.19
CA PHE A 134 3.08 -12.56 30.48
C PHE A 134 4.02 -11.97 31.53
N GLN A 135 4.08 -12.60 32.72
CA GLN A 135 5.00 -12.23 33.80
C GLN A 135 6.43 -12.65 33.44
N ASN A 136 6.60 -13.89 32.96
CA ASN A 136 7.87 -14.35 32.44
C ASN A 136 8.10 -13.78 31.03
N LYS A 137 9.17 -12.97 30.89
CA LYS A 137 9.53 -12.27 29.67
C LYS A 137 10.84 -12.84 29.06
N SER A 138 11.08 -14.14 29.23
CA SER A 138 12.25 -14.77 28.60
C SER A 138 12.19 -14.68 27.06
N LYS A 139 13.33 -14.80 26.41
CA LYS A 139 13.42 -14.73 24.94
C LYS A 139 12.60 -15.83 24.26
N GLU A 140 12.47 -17.01 24.89
CA GLU A 140 11.71 -18.16 24.41
C GLU A 140 10.20 -17.85 24.32
N ILE A 141 9.69 -16.91 25.14
CA ILE A 141 8.29 -16.51 25.16
C ILE A 141 8.09 -15.24 24.30
N ILE A 142 8.88 -14.22 24.52
CA ILE A 142 8.65 -12.89 23.90
C ILE A 142 8.92 -12.94 22.40
N ILE A 143 9.96 -13.64 21.93
CA ILE A 143 10.31 -13.62 20.51
C ILE A 143 9.28 -14.35 19.63
N PRO A 144 8.77 -15.54 19.97
CA PRO A 144 7.67 -16.14 19.20
C PRO A 144 6.41 -15.27 19.19
N LEU A 145 5.99 -14.72 20.34
CA LEU A 145 4.83 -13.82 20.42
C LEU A 145 5.01 -12.54 19.58
N TYR A 146 6.20 -11.94 19.61
CA TYR A 146 6.54 -10.80 18.75
C TYR A 146 6.44 -11.18 17.27
N LYS A 147 7.02 -12.31 16.87
CA LYS A 147 7.03 -12.77 15.48
C LYS A 147 5.64 -13.10 14.95
N SER A 148 4.77 -13.64 15.78
CA SER A 148 3.43 -14.09 15.36
C SER A 148 2.34 -13.02 15.49
N LEU A 149 2.39 -12.17 16.52
CA LEU A 149 1.30 -11.25 16.84
C LEU A 149 1.63 -9.78 16.56
N VAL A 150 2.88 -9.37 16.70
CA VAL A 150 3.27 -7.94 16.56
C VAL A 150 3.83 -7.63 15.18
N ARG A 151 4.83 -8.40 14.76
CA ARG A 151 5.57 -8.18 13.51
C ARG A 151 4.71 -8.23 12.24
N PRO A 152 3.68 -9.10 12.12
CA PRO A 152 2.82 -9.09 10.93
C PRO A 152 2.14 -7.76 10.66
N HIS A 153 1.76 -7.00 11.69
CA HIS A 153 1.22 -5.65 11.52
C HIS A 153 2.21 -4.68 10.89
N LEU A 154 3.51 -4.85 11.15
CA LEU A 154 4.58 -3.99 10.64
C LEU A 154 5.06 -4.39 9.24
N GLU A 155 4.72 -5.59 8.78
CA GLU A 155 5.21 -6.17 7.52
C GLU A 155 4.11 -6.40 6.47
N TYR A 156 2.82 -6.29 6.85
CA TYR A 156 1.72 -6.49 5.92
C TYR A 156 1.76 -5.48 4.78
N CYS A 157 1.78 -5.97 3.54
CA CYS A 157 1.72 -5.17 2.31
C CYS A 157 2.80 -4.06 2.20
N VAL A 158 3.99 -4.29 2.78
CA VAL A 158 5.07 -3.27 2.79
C VAL A 158 5.55 -2.87 1.41
N GLN A 159 5.33 -3.68 0.39
CA GLN A 159 5.64 -3.37 -1.01
C GLN A 159 4.93 -2.08 -1.47
N VAL A 160 3.73 -1.82 -0.94
CA VAL A 160 2.95 -0.61 -1.24
C VAL A 160 3.42 0.60 -0.45
N TRP A 161 3.70 0.43 0.87
CA TRP A 161 3.90 1.55 1.79
C TRP A 161 5.26 1.57 2.51
N ARG A 162 6.31 0.92 1.97
CA ARG A 162 7.66 1.00 2.57
C ARG A 162 8.06 2.46 2.77
N PRO A 163 8.32 2.90 4.02
CA PRO A 163 8.71 4.28 4.30
C PRO A 163 10.11 4.57 3.77
N HIS A 164 10.29 5.79 3.30
CA HIS A 164 11.58 6.31 2.86
C HIS A 164 12.09 7.46 3.75
N LEU A 165 11.22 8.02 4.60
CA LEU A 165 11.60 9.05 5.55
C LEU A 165 12.20 8.41 6.79
N ILE A 166 13.37 8.90 7.23
CA ILE A 166 14.10 8.39 8.41
C ILE A 166 13.20 8.36 9.65
N LYS A 167 12.36 9.38 9.84
CA LYS A 167 11.42 9.46 10.97
C LYS A 167 10.45 8.27 11.00
N ASP A 168 9.93 7.86 9.85
CA ASP A 168 8.95 6.78 9.73
C ASP A 168 9.64 5.41 9.86
N ILE A 169 10.86 5.27 9.31
CA ILE A 169 11.70 4.08 9.48
C ILE A 169 11.98 3.87 10.97
N GLN A 170 12.44 4.90 11.67
CA GLN A 170 12.73 4.85 13.11
C GLN A 170 11.47 4.59 13.94
N LEU A 171 10.34 5.22 13.58
CA LEU A 171 9.07 5.01 14.27
C LEU A 171 8.68 3.52 14.29
N ILE A 172 8.82 2.84 13.15
CA ILE A 172 8.51 1.42 13.04
C ILE A 172 9.56 0.57 13.74
N GLU A 173 10.85 0.86 13.57
CA GLU A 173 11.95 0.13 14.20
C GLU A 173 11.88 0.18 15.73
N ASN A 174 11.37 1.29 16.29
CA ASN A 174 11.19 1.47 17.73
C ASN A 174 10.24 0.44 18.36
N VAL A 175 9.32 -0.14 17.60
CA VAL A 175 8.48 -1.24 18.10
C VAL A 175 9.33 -2.48 18.38
N GLN A 176 10.25 -2.83 17.48
CA GLN A 176 11.18 -3.95 17.68
C GLN A 176 12.20 -3.66 18.78
N HIS A 177 12.68 -2.41 18.85
CA HIS A 177 13.48 -1.95 19.99
C HIS A 177 12.79 -2.19 21.33
N ARG A 178 11.51 -1.81 21.43
CA ARG A 178 10.71 -2.00 22.64
C ARG A 178 10.51 -3.48 22.95
N ALA A 179 10.19 -4.30 21.94
CA ALA A 179 10.02 -5.74 22.12
C ALA A 179 11.28 -6.41 22.67
N THR A 180 12.47 -6.09 22.12
CA THR A 180 13.73 -6.67 22.57
C THR A 180 14.18 -6.15 23.95
N ARG A 181 13.77 -4.92 24.35
CA ARG A 181 14.01 -4.38 25.71
C ARG A 181 13.18 -5.06 26.80
N MET A 182 12.08 -5.72 26.44
CA MET A 182 11.27 -6.43 27.42
C MET A 182 11.94 -7.69 27.97
N ILE A 183 12.99 -8.17 27.31
CA ILE A 183 13.70 -9.43 27.62
C ILE A 183 14.81 -9.14 28.62
N PRO A 184 14.72 -9.65 29.88
CA PRO A 184 15.68 -9.33 30.93
C PRO A 184 17.12 -9.77 30.59
N GLU A 185 17.28 -10.91 29.91
CA GLU A 185 18.58 -11.48 29.52
C GLU A 185 19.36 -10.57 28.55
N LEU A 186 18.69 -9.59 27.95
CA LEU A 186 19.26 -8.64 26.99
C LEU A 186 19.47 -7.23 27.58
N HIS A 187 19.24 -7.05 28.86
CA HIS A 187 19.44 -5.76 29.51
C HIS A 187 20.92 -5.35 29.45
N GLY A 188 21.18 -4.05 29.29
CA GLY A 188 22.54 -3.51 29.16
C GLY A 188 23.18 -3.67 27.78
N GLN A 189 22.56 -4.44 26.86
CA GLN A 189 23.08 -4.64 25.52
C GLN A 189 22.62 -3.53 24.54
N THR A 190 23.47 -3.21 23.57
CA THR A 190 23.09 -2.36 22.45
C THR A 190 22.02 -3.01 21.60
N TYR A 191 21.30 -2.23 20.78
CA TYR A 191 20.24 -2.79 19.92
C TYR A 191 20.75 -3.90 18.99
N ASN A 192 21.89 -3.68 18.36
CA ASN A 192 22.48 -4.66 17.45
C ASN A 192 22.85 -5.96 18.17
N GLN A 193 23.41 -5.88 19.37
CA GLN A 193 23.71 -7.05 20.19
C GLN A 193 22.43 -7.82 20.57
N ARG A 194 21.36 -7.10 20.94
CA ARG A 194 20.06 -7.73 21.21
C ARG A 194 19.52 -8.46 19.98
N LEU A 195 19.58 -7.85 18.78
CA LEU A 195 19.12 -8.49 17.54
C LEU A 195 19.89 -9.79 17.27
N ILE A 196 21.22 -9.77 17.41
CA ILE A 196 22.06 -10.96 17.25
C ILE A 196 21.67 -12.03 18.28
N GLY A 197 21.51 -11.65 19.56
CA GLY A 197 21.17 -12.58 20.65
C GLY A 197 19.83 -13.29 20.47
N VAL A 198 18.87 -12.67 19.76
CA VAL A 198 17.55 -13.27 19.47
C VAL A 198 17.36 -13.69 18.01
N LYS A 199 18.42 -13.67 17.21
CA LYS A 199 18.41 -14.04 15.78
C LYS A 199 17.34 -13.25 15.00
N LEU A 200 17.29 -11.94 15.18
CA LEU A 200 16.49 -11.01 14.41
C LEU A 200 17.38 -10.12 13.54
N THR A 201 16.83 -9.65 12.44
CA THR A 201 17.38 -8.56 11.62
C THR A 201 16.55 -7.30 11.82
N THR A 202 17.04 -6.13 11.39
CA THR A 202 16.25 -4.90 11.41
C THR A 202 14.99 -5.06 10.55
N LEU A 203 13.94 -4.32 10.88
CA LEU A 203 12.73 -4.29 10.08
C LEU A 203 12.97 -3.65 8.71
N GLU A 204 13.94 -2.76 8.59
CA GLU A 204 14.37 -2.19 7.30
C GLU A 204 14.93 -3.27 6.37
N THR A 205 15.90 -4.09 6.86
CA THR A 205 16.45 -5.24 6.10
C THR A 205 15.34 -6.22 5.67
N ARG A 206 14.35 -6.43 6.55
CA ARG A 206 13.23 -7.33 6.21
C ARG A 206 12.33 -6.78 5.12
N ARG A 207 12.07 -5.46 5.12
CA ARG A 207 11.29 -4.80 4.07
C ARG A 207 12.01 -4.84 2.73
N LEU A 208 13.31 -4.55 2.74
CA LEU A 208 14.15 -4.70 1.55
C LEU A 208 14.04 -6.11 0.98
N ARG A 209 14.22 -7.12 1.84
CA ARG A 209 14.08 -8.51 1.43
C ARG A 209 12.69 -8.82 0.86
N GLY A 210 11.63 -8.27 1.46
CA GLY A 210 10.26 -8.40 0.95
C GLY A 210 10.10 -7.80 -0.45
N ASP A 211 10.62 -6.61 -0.68
CA ASP A 211 10.60 -5.97 -1.99
C ASP A 211 11.35 -6.79 -3.06
N LEU A 212 12.53 -7.30 -2.73
CA LEU A 212 13.32 -8.13 -3.65
C LEU A 212 12.62 -9.46 -3.99
N ILE A 213 11.97 -10.09 -3.01
CA ILE A 213 11.18 -11.31 -3.24
C ILE A 213 9.99 -11.01 -4.16
N GLU A 214 9.28 -9.92 -3.92
CA GLU A 214 8.14 -9.52 -4.75
C GLU A 214 8.58 -9.21 -6.18
N MET A 215 9.66 -8.44 -6.34
CA MET A 215 10.24 -8.17 -7.66
C MET A 215 10.63 -9.45 -8.38
N PHE A 216 11.25 -10.41 -7.68
CA PHE A 216 11.58 -11.70 -8.27
C PHE A 216 10.34 -12.46 -8.75
N LYS A 217 9.27 -12.48 -7.97
CA LYS A 217 8.01 -13.14 -8.35
C LYS A 217 7.39 -12.50 -9.58
N MET A 218 7.35 -11.16 -9.64
CA MET A 218 6.86 -10.42 -10.81
C MET A 218 7.68 -10.73 -12.06
N LEU A 219 9.03 -10.73 -11.95
CA LEU A 219 9.93 -11.02 -13.07
C LEU A 219 9.82 -12.45 -13.59
N LYS A 220 9.52 -13.40 -12.71
CA LYS A 220 9.32 -14.82 -13.06
C LYS A 220 7.89 -15.14 -13.48
N GLY A 221 6.97 -14.18 -13.42
CA GLY A 221 5.56 -14.36 -13.77
C GLY A 221 4.76 -15.18 -12.77
N PHE A 222 5.27 -15.37 -11.53
CA PHE A 222 4.51 -16.00 -10.45
C PHE A 222 3.35 -15.11 -10.00
N ASP A 223 3.58 -13.80 -9.97
CA ASP A 223 2.56 -12.81 -9.69
C ASP A 223 2.26 -12.01 -10.96
N LYS A 224 0.98 -12.02 -11.39
CA LYS A 224 0.50 -11.18 -12.48
C LYS A 224 0.37 -9.75 -11.98
N THR A 225 1.06 -8.82 -12.60
CA THR A 225 1.02 -7.40 -12.26
C THR A 225 0.78 -6.56 -13.51
N SER A 226 0.01 -5.47 -13.36
CA SER A 226 -0.10 -4.42 -14.37
C SER A 226 1.08 -3.44 -14.35
N LEU A 227 1.98 -3.55 -13.36
CA LEU A 227 3.17 -2.70 -13.28
C LEU A 227 4.10 -2.96 -14.46
N SER A 228 4.47 -1.88 -15.16
CA SER A 228 5.45 -1.94 -16.24
C SER A 228 6.85 -2.16 -15.66
N ILE A 229 7.35 -3.39 -15.77
CA ILE A 229 8.73 -3.72 -15.38
C ILE A 229 9.59 -3.64 -16.64
N ALA A 230 10.39 -2.58 -16.73
CA ALA A 230 11.33 -2.45 -17.83
C ALA A 230 12.57 -3.31 -17.58
N THR A 231 12.80 -4.31 -18.43
CA THR A 231 14.04 -5.08 -18.45
C THR A 231 15.00 -4.51 -19.48
N ASN A 232 16.28 -4.41 -19.14
CA ASN A 232 17.31 -3.93 -20.07
C ASN A 232 17.75 -5.05 -21.02
N LYS A 233 16.97 -5.26 -22.09
CA LYS A 233 17.26 -6.25 -23.14
C LYS A 233 18.47 -5.89 -24.04
N LEU A 234 18.91 -4.64 -24.01
CA LEU A 234 19.97 -4.11 -24.88
C LEU A 234 21.36 -4.12 -24.24
N SER A 235 21.48 -4.57 -23.00
CA SER A 235 22.75 -4.61 -22.31
C SER A 235 23.58 -5.82 -22.74
N ASN A 236 24.61 -5.60 -23.55
CA ASN A 236 25.65 -6.59 -23.87
C ASN A 236 26.66 -6.81 -22.72
N LEU A 237 26.39 -6.27 -21.53
CA LEU A 237 27.24 -6.43 -20.35
C LEU A 237 27.11 -7.85 -19.78
N ARG A 238 28.21 -8.37 -19.20
CA ARG A 238 28.22 -9.65 -18.49
C ARG A 238 27.14 -9.67 -17.41
N GLY A 239 26.41 -10.77 -17.28
CA GLY A 239 25.36 -11.00 -16.28
C GLY A 239 24.14 -11.73 -16.85
N HIS A 240 23.04 -11.74 -16.10
CA HIS A 240 21.79 -12.42 -16.48
C HIS A 240 20.87 -11.51 -17.34
N SER A 241 19.94 -12.14 -18.05
CA SER A 241 18.97 -11.46 -18.95
C SER A 241 17.89 -10.65 -18.24
N LEU A 242 17.78 -10.76 -16.91
CA LEU A 242 16.76 -10.11 -16.08
C LEU A 242 17.27 -8.80 -15.45
N LYS A 243 18.15 -8.07 -16.14
CA LYS A 243 18.59 -6.76 -15.66
C LYS A 243 17.45 -5.76 -15.71
N LEU A 244 17.17 -5.13 -14.58
CA LEU A 244 16.15 -4.10 -14.48
C LEU A 244 16.65 -2.79 -15.05
N PHE A 245 15.73 -2.04 -15.68
CA PHE A 245 15.96 -0.69 -16.11
C PHE A 245 15.26 0.29 -15.18
N LYS A 246 16.01 1.22 -14.59
CA LYS A 246 15.47 2.27 -13.75
C LYS A 246 14.71 3.27 -14.60
N GLN A 247 13.42 3.37 -14.38
CA GLN A 247 12.59 4.35 -15.08
C GLN A 247 12.92 5.77 -14.59
N ARG A 248 12.86 6.75 -15.50
CA ARG A 248 12.99 8.16 -15.12
C ARG A 248 11.78 8.60 -14.32
N PHE A 249 12.03 9.32 -13.24
CA PHE A 249 10.99 9.89 -12.38
C PHE A 249 11.30 11.36 -12.07
N ASN A 250 10.26 12.18 -12.00
CA ASN A 250 10.35 13.61 -11.66
C ASN A 250 9.84 13.91 -10.25
N THR A 251 9.36 12.89 -9.53
CA THR A 251 8.79 13.05 -8.19
C THR A 251 9.38 12.01 -7.23
N ASN A 252 9.41 12.34 -5.94
CA ASN A 252 9.82 11.40 -4.91
C ASN A 252 8.92 10.17 -4.85
N ILE A 253 7.63 10.30 -5.19
CA ILE A 253 6.69 9.18 -5.26
C ILE A 253 7.18 8.17 -6.29
N GLY A 254 7.49 8.61 -7.52
CA GLY A 254 8.02 7.74 -8.57
C GLY A 254 9.36 7.08 -8.19
N LYS A 255 10.21 7.78 -7.43
CA LYS A 255 11.48 7.24 -6.92
C LYS A 255 11.26 6.04 -6.00
N PHE A 256 10.26 6.11 -5.13
CA PHE A 256 10.04 5.12 -4.07
C PHE A 256 9.00 4.05 -4.40
N VAL A 257 8.50 4.00 -5.64
CA VAL A 257 7.72 2.85 -6.12
C VAL A 257 8.60 1.58 -6.11
N VAL A 258 8.01 0.44 -5.77
CA VAL A 258 8.72 -0.84 -5.59
C VAL A 258 9.68 -1.16 -6.74
N VAL A 259 9.26 -0.96 -7.98
CA VAL A 259 10.09 -1.23 -9.17
C VAL A 259 11.35 -0.37 -9.18
N ASN A 260 11.24 0.94 -8.92
CA ASN A 260 12.38 1.85 -8.99
C ASN A 260 13.33 1.71 -7.79
N ARG A 261 12.77 1.55 -6.58
CA ARG A 261 13.59 1.44 -5.37
C ARG A 261 14.37 0.13 -5.27
N THR A 262 13.91 -0.95 -5.94
CA THR A 262 14.61 -2.24 -5.96
C THR A 262 15.73 -2.32 -6.99
N VAL A 263 15.81 -1.38 -7.95
CA VAL A 263 16.91 -1.31 -8.93
C VAL A 263 18.18 -0.74 -8.29
N ASP A 264 18.05 0.04 -7.23
CA ASP A 264 19.18 0.70 -6.53
C ASP A 264 19.83 -0.21 -5.47
N GLU A 265 19.24 -1.35 -5.15
CA GLU A 265 19.69 -2.32 -4.13
C GLU A 265 20.40 -3.53 -4.75
#